data_92f9aa404935d030961898f300c74e3f
#
_entry.id   92f9aa404935d030961898f300c74e3f
#
_cell.length_a   1.000
_cell.length_b   1.000
_cell.length_c   1.000
_cell.angle_alpha   90.00
_cell.angle_beta   90.00
_cell.angle_gamma   90.00
#
_symmetry.space_group_name_H-M   'P 1'
#
loop_
_entity.id
_entity.type
_entity.pdbx_description
1 polymer ?
#
loop_
_entity_poly.entity_id
_entity_poly.type
_entity_poly.pdbx_seq_one_letter_code
_entity_poly.pdbx_strand_id
1 'polypeptide(L)' 'HIVFENCFIRAETISYYYFIANDGWVNSKTNGKMRLEGKDYIVKDGDILNIRFNS' A
#
# COMPACT_ATOMS: atom_id res chain seq x y z
N HIS A 1 11.49 -8.86 -2.73
CA HIS A 1 10.06 -8.79 -2.46
C HIS A 1 9.73 -9.34 -1.09
N ILE A 2 8.54 -9.04 -0.63
CA ILE A 2 8.09 -9.44 0.69
C ILE A 2 6.91 -10.39 0.52
N VAL A 3 6.96 -11.52 1.24
CA VAL A 3 5.88 -12.50 1.22
C VAL A 3 5.20 -12.50 2.57
N PHE A 4 3.89 -12.35 2.57
CA PHE A 4 3.08 -12.39 3.78
C PHE A 4 2.24 -13.66 3.77
N GLU A 5 2.14 -14.31 4.92
CA GLU A 5 1.37 -15.54 5.08
C GLU A 5 0.45 -15.41 6.28
N ASN A 6 -0.60 -16.23 6.30
CA ASN A 6 -1.56 -16.25 7.40
C ASN A 6 -2.14 -14.85 7.59
N CYS A 7 -2.81 -14.56 8.52
CA CYS A 7 -3.43 -13.30 8.95
C CYS A 7 -3.40 -12.09 7.98
N PHE A 8 -2.64 -12.16 6.91
CA PHE A 8 -2.56 -11.06 5.94
C PHE A 8 -3.82 -11.03 5.09
N ILE A 9 -4.47 -9.85 5.00
CA ILE A 9 -5.66 -9.67 4.18
C ILE A 9 -5.32 -8.88 2.93
N ARG A 10 -4.76 -7.70 3.12
CA ARG A 10 -4.45 -6.80 2.01
C ARG A 10 -3.46 -5.73 2.45
N ALA A 11 -2.83 -5.10 1.48
CA ALA A 11 -1.98 -3.95 1.71
C ALA A 11 -2.57 -2.74 1.01
N GLU A 12 -2.74 -1.65 1.73
CA GLU A 12 -3.07 -0.37 1.15
C GLU A 12 -1.75 0.23 0.67
N THR A 13 -1.63 0.47 -0.62
CA THR A 13 -0.36 0.79 -1.25
C THR A 13 -0.44 2.11 -1.99
N ILE A 14 0.51 2.98 -1.73
CA ILE A 14 0.64 4.25 -2.45
C ILE A 14 2.07 4.36 -2.94
N SER A 15 2.25 4.64 -4.23
CA SER A 15 3.57 4.88 -4.79
C SER A 15 4.17 6.14 -4.13
N TYR A 16 5.46 6.09 -3.84
CA TYR A 16 6.17 7.21 -3.24
C TYR A 16 5.98 8.50 -4.06
N TYR A 17 5.99 8.37 -5.38
CA TYR A 17 5.76 9.51 -6.26
C TYR A 17 4.44 10.22 -5.92
N TYR A 18 3.36 9.45 -5.80
CA TYR A 18 2.06 10.03 -5.47
C TYR A 18 1.99 10.51 -4.04
N PHE A 19 2.67 9.82 -3.14
CA PHE A 19 2.73 10.24 -1.74
C PHE A 19 3.29 11.65 -1.62
N ILE A 20 4.38 11.92 -2.31
CA ILE A 20 5.01 13.23 -2.29
C ILE A 20 4.18 14.26 -3.05
N ALA A 21 3.66 13.88 -4.23
CA ALA A 21 2.90 14.81 -5.07
C ALA A 21 1.60 15.24 -4.41
N ASN A 22 1.01 14.39 -3.55
CA ASN A 22 -0.25 14.70 -2.87
C ASN A 22 -0.05 15.12 -1.42
N ASP A 23 1.18 15.28 -0.99
CA ASP A 23 1.52 15.78 0.34
C ASP A 23 1.04 14.85 1.45
N GLY A 24 1.23 13.56 1.27
CA GLY A 24 1.02 12.58 2.32
C GLY A 24 -0.03 11.53 2.02
N TRP A 25 -0.25 10.67 3.02
CA TRP A 25 -1.11 9.49 2.89
C TRP A 25 -2.58 9.86 2.66
N VAL A 26 -3.10 10.74 3.52
CA VAL A 26 -4.53 11.07 3.48
C VAL A 26 -4.90 11.72 2.15
N ASN A 27 -4.10 12.65 1.70
CA ASN A 27 -4.36 13.33 0.43
C ASN A 27 -4.23 12.37 -0.75
N SER A 28 -3.25 11.48 -0.72
CA SER A 28 -3.09 10.48 -1.76
C SER A 28 -4.31 9.58 -1.85
N LYS A 29 -4.82 9.14 -0.71
CA LYS A 29 -6.01 8.31 -0.64
C LYS A 29 -7.23 9.06 -1.16
N THR A 30 -7.41 10.30 -0.72
CA THR A 30 -8.53 11.14 -1.15
C THR A 30 -8.51 11.36 -2.66
N ASN A 31 -7.33 11.51 -3.24
CA ASN A 31 -7.16 11.75 -4.67
C ASN A 31 -7.14 10.48 -5.50
N GLY A 32 -7.49 9.34 -4.91
CA GLY A 32 -7.64 8.08 -5.63
C GLY A 32 -6.33 7.41 -6.03
N LYS A 33 -5.25 7.68 -5.32
CA LYS A 33 -3.93 7.12 -5.65
C LYS A 33 -3.58 5.88 -4.83
N MET A 34 -4.43 5.51 -3.88
CA MET A 34 -4.21 4.30 -3.09
C MET A 34 -4.71 3.08 -3.85
N ARG A 35 -3.92 2.01 -3.82
CA ARG A 35 -4.30 0.71 -4.39
C ARG A 35 -4.45 -0.30 -3.28
N LEU A 36 -5.33 -1.27 -3.47
CA LEU A 36 -5.48 -2.39 -2.55
C LEU A 36 -4.85 -3.61 -3.23
N GLU A 37 -3.80 -4.16 -2.60
CA GLU A 37 -3.08 -5.30 -3.15
C GLU A 37 -3.25 -6.50 -2.23
N GLY A 38 -3.35 -7.68 -2.83
CA GLY A 38 -3.46 -8.92 -2.09
C GLY A 38 -2.11 -9.47 -1.68
N LYS A 39 -2.14 -10.64 -1.04
CA LYS A 39 -0.92 -11.25 -0.50
C LYS A 39 0.08 -11.68 -1.57
N ASP A 40 -0.35 -11.76 -2.82
CA ASP A 40 0.54 -12.12 -3.92
C ASP A 40 1.25 -10.92 -4.52
N TYR A 41 1.00 -9.74 -3.98
CA TYR A 41 1.61 -8.53 -4.50
C TYR A 41 3.11 -8.52 -4.19
N ILE A 42 3.89 -8.20 -5.19
CA ILE A 42 5.32 -8.02 -5.04
C ILE A 42 5.58 -6.53 -4.85
N VAL A 43 6.06 -6.18 -3.67
CA VAL A 43 6.30 -4.78 -3.32
C VAL A 43 7.39 -4.20 -4.20
N LYS A 44 7.11 -3.06 -4.80
CA LYS A 44 8.06 -2.35 -5.64
C LYS A 44 8.83 -1.34 -4.81
N ASP A 45 10.03 -1.05 -5.25
CA ASP A 45 10.84 -0.04 -4.61
C ASP A 45 10.08 1.30 -4.63
N GLY A 46 10.03 1.95 -3.48
CA GLY A 46 9.30 3.19 -3.34
C GLY A 46 7.83 3.07 -2.97
N ASP A 47 7.31 1.86 -2.84
CA ASP A 47 5.93 1.70 -2.38
C ASP A 47 5.81 1.98 -0.89
N ILE A 48 4.74 2.68 -0.52
CA ILE A 48 4.40 2.94 0.87
C ILE A 48 3.20 2.07 1.22
N LEU A 49 3.34 1.26 2.25
CA LEU A 49 2.36 0.24 2.59
C LEU A 49 1.74 0.46 3.95
N ASN A 50 0.44 0.20 4.03
CA ASN A 50 -0.26 0.02 5.28
C ASN A 50 -0.90 -1.36 5.23
N ILE A 51 -0.33 -2.30 5.98
CA ILE A 51 -0.73 -3.70 5.90
C ILE A 51 -1.87 -3.98 6.86
N ARG A 52 -2.92 -4.60 6.34
CA ARG A 52 -4.10 -4.98 7.11
C ARG A 52 -4.06 -6.47 7.36
N PHE A 53 -4.20 -6.86 8.61
CA PHE A 53 -4.19 -8.27 9.01
C PHE A 53 -5.56 -8.69 9.52
N ASN A 54 -5.86 -9.96 9.31
CA ASN A 54 -7.04 -10.59 9.90
C ASN A 54 -6.69 -10.97 11.33
N SER A 55 -7.30 -10.34 12.27
CA SER A 55 -7.02 -10.59 13.69
C SER A 55 -7.98 -11.61 14.29
#